data_366fd52f26a560b3ddd5929285810c42
#
_entry.id   366fd52f26a560b3ddd5929285810c42
#
_cell.length_a   1.000
_cell.length_b   1.000
_cell.length_c   1.000
_cell.angle_alpha   90.00
_cell.angle_beta   90.00
_cell.angle_gamma   90.00
#
_symmetry.space_group_name_H-M   'P 1'
#
loop_
_entity.id
_entity.type
_entity.pdbx_description
1 polymer ?
#
loop_
_entity_poly.entity_id
_entity_poly.type
_entity_poly.pdbx_seq_one_letter_code
_entity_poly.pdbx_strand_id
1 'polypeptide(L)'
;MLTLFKARSVITMNDSLPRASAVLVRDGVVLEVGEEVTMAPWLRGQDYVVDDQFADKIICPGFIDPHLHPSMAAVLLPMEFITAMRWKLPWGEVEPVTTEAAFDQRMATLVAEKDPQQPLFIWGYHQLWHGAMSKARIESIAGQRPTVVWHRSFHELYMNSAAMEMVGVVAEDIKPGMQINIERGHFYEGGLGYAINRLNPWILAPDKYAAGLQRLKQVVHHGGHTSIGDLATGMFNFSAEAEALSQSLEGDDVPFRTRLVARPRLRGRRSICRRNHLPGIY
;
A
#
# COMPACT_ATOMS: atom_id res chain seq x y z
N MET A 1 18.01 11.07 -25.93
CA MET A 1 17.87 12.57 -25.86
C MET A 1 18.67 13.06 -24.66
N LEU A 2 19.41 14.17 -24.82
CA LEU A 2 20.21 14.79 -23.76
C LEU A 2 19.41 15.95 -23.15
N THR A 3 19.21 15.94 -21.82
CA THR A 3 18.40 16.96 -21.12
C THR A 3 19.17 17.50 -19.93
N LEU A 4 19.27 18.82 -19.84
CA LEU A 4 19.84 19.55 -18.71
C LEU A 4 18.70 20.09 -17.85
N PHE A 5 18.48 19.48 -16.69
CA PHE A 5 17.51 19.96 -15.70
C PHE A 5 18.17 21.01 -14.80
N LYS A 6 17.56 22.17 -14.69
CA LYS A 6 17.96 23.23 -13.76
C LYS A 6 17.11 23.21 -12.51
N ALA A 7 17.73 23.41 -11.34
CA ALA A 7 17.03 23.41 -10.06
C ALA A 7 17.55 24.52 -9.15
N ARG A 8 16.72 24.98 -8.22
CA ARG A 8 17.18 25.87 -7.15
C ARG A 8 18.28 25.21 -6.31
N SER A 9 18.18 23.92 -6.09
CA SER A 9 19.20 23.10 -5.44
C SER A 9 18.99 21.64 -5.78
N VAL A 10 20.07 20.90 -5.94
CA VAL A 10 20.08 19.45 -6.06
C VAL A 10 20.74 18.88 -4.81
N ILE A 11 20.03 18.02 -4.07
CA ILE A 11 20.59 17.25 -2.95
C ILE A 11 21.21 16.00 -3.57
N THR A 12 22.56 15.87 -3.49
CA THR A 12 23.25 14.81 -4.22
C THR A 12 23.46 13.55 -3.43
N MET A 13 23.33 13.61 -2.09
CA MET A 13 23.70 12.55 -1.13
C MET A 13 25.18 12.13 -1.24
N ASN A 14 26.05 13.03 -1.75
CA ASN A 14 27.49 12.86 -1.86
C ASN A 14 28.19 13.88 -0.94
N ASP A 15 28.94 13.40 0.04
CA ASP A 15 29.61 14.26 1.04
C ASP A 15 30.61 15.25 0.42
N SER A 16 31.24 14.87 -0.70
CA SER A 16 32.19 15.73 -1.41
C SER A 16 31.51 16.81 -2.25
N LEU A 17 30.24 16.65 -2.59
CA LEU A 17 29.43 17.59 -3.36
C LEU A 17 27.99 17.56 -2.85
N PRO A 18 27.69 18.02 -1.64
CA PRO A 18 26.39 17.83 -1.02
C PRO A 18 25.24 18.59 -1.71
N ARG A 19 25.58 19.62 -2.45
CA ARG A 19 24.63 20.48 -3.20
C ARG A 19 25.14 20.75 -4.61
N ALA A 20 24.19 20.84 -5.54
CA ALA A 20 24.40 21.24 -6.92
C ALA A 20 23.22 22.11 -7.40
N SER A 21 23.25 22.59 -8.63
CA SER A 21 22.18 23.39 -9.26
C SER A 21 21.61 22.77 -10.52
N ALA A 22 22.23 21.70 -11.03
CA ALA A 22 21.77 21.06 -12.26
C ALA A 22 22.03 19.54 -12.27
N VAL A 23 21.21 18.86 -13.09
CA VAL A 23 21.34 17.42 -13.38
C VAL A 23 21.32 17.24 -14.90
N LEU A 24 22.31 16.54 -15.43
CA LEU A 24 22.37 16.18 -16.83
C LEU A 24 21.97 14.73 -17.03
N VAL A 25 20.98 14.50 -17.89
CA VAL A 25 20.42 13.16 -18.14
C VAL A 25 20.50 12.83 -19.64
N ARG A 26 20.93 11.63 -19.96
CA ARG A 26 20.88 11.07 -21.34
C ARG A 26 20.07 9.77 -21.31
N ASP A 27 18.98 9.75 -22.07
CA ASP A 27 18.14 8.56 -22.27
C ASP A 27 17.75 7.88 -20.93
N GLY A 28 17.34 8.69 -19.94
CA GLY A 28 16.92 8.24 -18.62
C GLY A 28 18.06 7.95 -17.64
N VAL A 29 19.33 8.13 -18.05
CA VAL A 29 20.51 7.91 -17.19
C VAL A 29 21.14 9.24 -16.81
N VAL A 30 21.40 9.42 -15.50
CA VAL A 30 22.12 10.59 -14.98
C VAL A 30 23.58 10.50 -15.41
N LEU A 31 24.06 11.49 -16.17
CA LEU A 31 25.46 11.58 -16.60
C LEU A 31 26.30 12.38 -15.62
N GLU A 32 25.75 13.49 -15.12
CA GLU A 32 26.45 14.37 -14.17
C GLU A 32 25.44 15.11 -13.28
N VAL A 33 25.85 15.37 -12.07
CA VAL A 33 25.17 16.28 -11.12
C VAL A 33 26.20 17.31 -10.66
N GLY A 34 25.92 18.60 -10.89
CA GLY A 34 26.87 19.66 -10.57
C GLY A 34 26.30 21.04 -10.87
N GLU A 35 27.21 21.98 -11.16
CA GLU A 35 26.86 23.30 -11.67
C GLU A 35 26.71 23.23 -13.20
N GLU A 36 25.88 24.11 -13.78
CA GLU A 36 25.70 24.14 -15.23
C GLU A 36 27.04 24.26 -15.99
N VAL A 37 27.97 25.06 -15.45
CA VAL A 37 29.28 25.26 -16.04
C VAL A 37 30.12 23.99 -16.11
N THR A 38 29.98 23.10 -15.16
CA THR A 38 30.73 21.80 -15.13
C THR A 38 30.25 20.83 -16.19
N MET A 39 29.03 21.03 -16.72
CA MET A 39 28.40 20.16 -17.73
C MET A 39 28.83 20.55 -19.18
N ALA A 40 29.50 21.65 -19.35
CA ALA A 40 29.94 22.11 -20.69
C ALA A 40 30.70 21.08 -21.53
N PRO A 41 31.57 20.19 -20.94
CA PRO A 41 32.23 19.13 -21.72
C PRO A 41 31.26 18.14 -22.36
N TRP A 42 30.17 17.80 -21.66
CA TRP A 42 29.14 16.85 -22.11
C TRP A 42 28.22 17.47 -23.19
N LEU A 43 28.01 18.78 -23.14
CA LEU A 43 27.11 19.53 -24.02
C LEU A 43 27.74 19.95 -25.33
N ARG A 44 29.08 20.01 -25.37
CA ARG A 44 29.81 20.56 -26.54
C ARG A 44 29.56 19.71 -27.79
N GLY A 45 28.97 20.36 -28.81
CA GLY A 45 28.66 19.70 -30.10
C GLY A 45 27.54 18.68 -30.05
N GLN A 46 26.72 18.72 -28.99
CA GLN A 46 25.55 17.87 -28.86
C GLN A 46 24.26 18.68 -28.91
N ASP A 47 23.23 18.14 -29.50
CA ASP A 47 21.90 18.68 -29.37
C ASP A 47 21.35 18.29 -27.97
N TYR A 48 20.86 19.27 -27.23
CA TYR A 48 20.29 19.07 -25.91
C TYR A 48 19.12 20.01 -25.62
N VAL A 49 18.28 19.59 -24.69
CA VAL A 49 17.16 20.38 -24.16
C VAL A 49 17.53 20.91 -22.78
N VAL A 50 17.24 22.19 -22.54
CA VAL A 50 17.25 22.75 -21.19
C VAL A 50 15.84 22.69 -20.64
N ASP A 51 15.69 22.06 -19.47
CA ASP A 51 14.43 21.96 -18.74
C ASP A 51 14.55 22.72 -17.43
N ASP A 52 13.82 23.81 -17.32
CA ASP A 52 13.84 24.75 -16.19
C ASP A 52 12.58 24.62 -15.29
N GLN A 53 11.72 23.62 -15.53
CA GLN A 53 10.51 23.39 -14.72
C GLN A 53 10.79 23.22 -13.22
N PHE A 54 12.04 22.89 -12.86
CA PHE A 54 12.48 22.72 -11.48
C PHE A 54 13.36 23.87 -10.98
N ALA A 55 13.48 24.98 -11.70
CA ALA A 55 14.36 26.10 -11.36
C ALA A 55 14.07 26.70 -9.97
N ASP A 56 12.82 26.65 -9.51
CA ASP A 56 12.37 27.07 -8.17
C ASP A 56 12.25 25.92 -7.16
N LYS A 57 12.57 24.68 -7.55
CA LYS A 57 12.40 23.45 -6.76
C LYS A 57 13.73 22.89 -6.24
N ILE A 58 13.61 21.93 -5.36
CA ILE A 58 14.74 21.10 -4.92
C ILE A 58 14.59 19.72 -5.58
N ILE A 59 15.62 19.29 -6.29
CA ILE A 59 15.74 17.93 -6.80
C ILE A 59 16.50 17.09 -5.77
N CYS A 60 16.03 15.91 -5.49
CA CYS A 60 16.71 14.91 -4.65
C CYS A 60 16.57 13.51 -5.28
N PRO A 61 17.42 12.55 -4.89
CA PRO A 61 17.19 11.14 -5.24
C PRO A 61 15.82 10.69 -4.79
N GLY A 62 15.22 9.77 -5.56
CA GLY A 62 13.96 9.13 -5.17
C GLY A 62 14.08 8.38 -3.86
N PHE A 63 13.00 8.39 -3.07
CA PHE A 63 13.00 7.72 -1.78
C PHE A 63 13.04 6.19 -1.92
N ILE A 64 13.63 5.54 -0.92
CA ILE A 64 13.66 4.09 -0.80
C ILE A 64 12.84 3.73 0.43
N ASP A 65 11.78 2.93 0.23
CA ASP A 65 11.06 2.31 1.33
C ASP A 65 11.54 0.85 1.47
N PRO A 66 12.39 0.55 2.46
CA PRO A 66 12.95 -0.79 2.62
C PRO A 66 11.97 -1.78 3.27
N HIS A 67 10.82 -1.32 3.77
CA HIS A 67 9.87 -2.13 4.52
C HIS A 67 8.44 -1.77 4.21
N LEU A 68 7.93 -2.28 3.12
CA LEU A 68 6.52 -2.16 2.72
C LEU A 68 5.88 -3.55 2.65
N HIS A 69 4.55 -3.59 2.66
CA HIS A 69 3.74 -4.79 2.44
C HIS A 69 2.74 -4.55 1.30
N PRO A 70 3.17 -4.70 0.04
CA PRO A 70 2.33 -4.43 -1.14
C PRO A 70 1.01 -5.19 -1.15
N SER A 71 1.02 -6.47 -0.76
CA SER A 71 -0.20 -7.28 -0.68
C SER A 71 -1.18 -6.74 0.36
N MET A 72 -0.69 -6.31 1.52
CA MET A 72 -1.54 -5.70 2.54
C MET A 72 -2.13 -4.38 2.05
N ALA A 73 -1.32 -3.54 1.40
CA ALA A 73 -1.79 -2.30 0.81
C ALA A 73 -2.83 -2.54 -0.30
N ALA A 74 -2.62 -3.55 -1.15
CA ALA A 74 -3.56 -3.91 -2.20
C ALA A 74 -4.93 -4.37 -1.66
N VAL A 75 -4.94 -5.06 -0.53
CA VAL A 75 -6.18 -5.44 0.18
C VAL A 75 -6.83 -4.23 0.86
N LEU A 76 -6.03 -3.37 1.49
CA LEU A 76 -6.50 -2.23 2.26
C LEU A 76 -7.06 -1.10 1.39
N LEU A 77 -6.31 -0.68 0.36
CA LEU A 77 -6.62 0.54 -0.39
C LEU A 77 -7.98 0.53 -1.10
N PRO A 78 -8.58 -0.62 -1.46
CA PRO A 78 -9.96 -0.69 -1.94
C PRO A 78 -11.04 -0.63 -0.85
N MET A 79 -10.69 -0.77 0.44
CA MET A 79 -11.66 -0.73 1.53
C MET A 79 -12.21 0.68 1.78
N GLU A 80 -13.30 0.78 2.53
CA GLU A 80 -13.82 2.05 3.01
C GLU A 80 -13.01 2.50 4.25
N PHE A 81 -12.54 3.73 4.20
CA PHE A 81 -11.72 4.27 5.30
C PHE A 81 -12.60 4.99 6.30
N ILE A 82 -12.58 4.52 7.57
CA ILE A 82 -13.05 5.27 8.74
C ILE A 82 -11.89 5.29 9.73
N THR A 83 -11.14 6.36 9.75
CA THR A 83 -9.88 6.45 10.51
C THR A 83 -9.79 7.77 11.28
N ALA A 84 -9.15 7.75 12.45
CA ALA A 84 -8.93 8.94 13.26
C ALA A 84 -7.85 9.89 12.70
N MET A 85 -7.18 9.49 11.64
CA MET A 85 -6.12 10.28 11.01
C MET A 85 -6.52 10.70 9.61
N ARG A 86 -6.14 11.91 9.21
CA ARG A 86 -6.28 12.37 7.83
C ARG A 86 -5.34 11.59 6.91
N TRP A 87 -5.87 11.12 5.80
CA TRP A 87 -5.09 10.51 4.72
C TRP A 87 -5.18 11.36 3.46
N LYS A 88 -4.01 11.71 2.92
CA LYS A 88 -3.90 12.36 1.61
C LYS A 88 -3.48 11.30 0.60
N LEU A 89 -4.46 10.84 -0.16
CA LEU A 89 -4.28 9.82 -1.17
C LEU A 89 -4.26 10.46 -2.56
N PRO A 90 -3.62 9.86 -3.56
CA PRO A 90 -3.58 10.43 -4.92
C PRO A 90 -4.95 10.70 -5.54
N TRP A 91 -5.99 10.00 -5.10
CA TRP A 91 -7.37 10.11 -5.59
C TRP A 91 -8.30 10.90 -4.67
N GLY A 92 -7.80 11.49 -3.59
CA GLY A 92 -8.59 12.32 -2.68
C GLY A 92 -8.13 12.26 -1.24
N GLU A 93 -8.78 13.07 -0.39
CA GLU A 93 -8.50 13.09 1.04
C GLU A 93 -9.56 12.29 1.82
N VAL A 94 -9.11 11.61 2.88
CA VAL A 94 -9.98 10.99 3.89
C VAL A 94 -9.94 11.86 5.13
N GLU A 95 -11.08 12.43 5.48
CA GLU A 95 -11.21 13.25 6.68
C GLU A 95 -11.17 12.39 7.95
N PRO A 96 -10.55 12.90 9.04
CA PRO A 96 -10.46 12.16 10.27
C PRO A 96 -11.82 12.03 10.96
N VAL A 97 -12.10 10.83 11.45
CA VAL A 97 -13.24 10.50 12.30
C VAL A 97 -12.69 10.21 13.69
N THR A 98 -13.00 11.05 14.70
CA THR A 98 -12.30 11.03 15.99
C THR A 98 -13.21 10.77 17.19
N THR A 99 -14.47 10.39 16.95
CA THR A 99 -15.43 10.05 18.03
C THR A 99 -16.21 8.80 17.67
N GLU A 100 -16.75 8.14 18.68
CA GLU A 100 -17.60 6.96 18.55
C GLU A 100 -18.85 7.27 17.72
N ALA A 101 -19.56 8.33 18.04
CA ALA A 101 -20.77 8.73 17.32
C ALA A 101 -20.52 9.07 15.83
N ALA A 102 -19.39 9.75 15.54
CA ALA A 102 -19.01 10.03 14.15
C ALA A 102 -18.62 8.77 13.37
N PHE A 103 -18.02 7.77 14.03
CA PHE A 103 -17.74 6.46 13.43
C PHE A 103 -19.02 5.75 13.04
N ASP A 104 -19.98 5.67 13.97
CA ASP A 104 -21.28 5.03 13.74
C ASP A 104 -22.05 5.74 12.62
N GLN A 105 -22.09 7.07 12.63
CA GLN A 105 -22.72 7.84 11.57
C GLN A 105 -22.06 7.62 10.20
N ARG A 106 -20.72 7.60 10.15
CA ARG A 106 -20.01 7.33 8.89
C ARG A 106 -20.25 5.91 8.38
N MET A 107 -20.28 4.93 9.27
CA MET A 107 -20.62 3.54 8.90
C MET A 107 -22.06 3.46 8.36
N ALA A 108 -23.02 4.10 9.04
CA ALA A 108 -24.40 4.17 8.56
C ALA A 108 -24.53 4.82 7.17
N THR A 109 -23.76 5.89 6.93
CA THR A 109 -23.68 6.53 5.61
C THR A 109 -23.18 5.54 4.55
N LEU A 110 -22.10 4.81 4.84
CA LEU A 110 -21.55 3.81 3.91
C LEU A 110 -22.52 2.67 3.64
N VAL A 111 -23.27 2.24 4.66
CA VAL A 111 -24.31 1.21 4.50
C VAL A 111 -25.40 1.69 3.55
N ALA A 112 -25.79 2.95 3.61
CA ALA A 112 -26.82 3.53 2.75
C ALA A 112 -26.34 3.82 1.32
N GLU A 113 -25.09 4.26 1.15
CA GLU A 113 -24.55 4.69 -0.14
C GLU A 113 -24.04 3.54 -1.02
N LYS A 114 -23.50 2.47 -0.41
CA LYS A 114 -22.84 1.38 -1.13
C LYS A 114 -23.82 0.29 -1.52
N ASP A 115 -23.55 -0.39 -2.63
CA ASP A 115 -24.35 -1.51 -3.13
C ASP A 115 -24.66 -2.52 -2.00
N PRO A 116 -25.95 -2.71 -1.65
CA PRO A 116 -26.35 -3.58 -0.55
C PRO A 116 -26.05 -5.07 -0.83
N GLN A 117 -25.83 -5.46 -2.08
CA GLN A 117 -25.50 -6.82 -2.47
C GLN A 117 -24.01 -7.16 -2.22
N GLN A 118 -23.18 -6.13 -2.00
CA GLN A 118 -21.75 -6.30 -1.73
C GLN A 118 -21.47 -6.26 -0.23
N PRO A 119 -20.56 -7.10 0.27
CA PRO A 119 -20.08 -6.99 1.64
C PRO A 119 -19.37 -5.65 1.85
N LEU A 120 -19.49 -5.10 3.05
CA LEU A 120 -18.84 -3.86 3.44
C LEU A 120 -17.55 -4.15 4.21
N PHE A 121 -16.43 -3.72 3.66
CA PHE A 121 -15.12 -3.79 4.31
C PHE A 121 -14.68 -2.40 4.74
N ILE A 122 -14.49 -2.22 6.04
CA ILE A 122 -14.07 -0.95 6.65
C ILE A 122 -12.70 -1.14 7.28
N TRP A 123 -11.79 -0.19 7.03
CA TRP A 123 -10.48 -0.14 7.68
C TRP A 123 -10.26 1.17 8.43
N GLY A 124 -9.48 1.10 9.52
CA GLY A 124 -9.03 2.27 10.25
C GLY A 124 -9.61 2.40 11.65
N TYR A 125 -10.47 1.45 12.06
CA TYR A 125 -11.00 1.43 13.43
C TYR A 125 -9.87 1.42 14.47
N HIS A 126 -10.12 2.17 15.56
CA HIS A 126 -9.26 2.15 16.75
C HIS A 126 -10.08 2.55 17.98
N GLN A 127 -10.04 1.71 19.02
CA GLN A 127 -10.89 1.84 20.21
C GLN A 127 -10.72 3.14 20.99
N LEU A 128 -9.55 3.78 20.97
CA LEU A 128 -9.31 5.04 21.68
C LEU A 128 -10.18 6.19 21.15
N TRP A 129 -10.51 6.20 19.86
CA TRP A 129 -11.35 7.23 19.25
C TRP A 129 -12.76 6.75 18.98
N HIS A 130 -12.90 5.49 18.56
CA HIS A 130 -14.13 4.97 18.02
C HIS A 130 -14.93 4.13 19.03
N GLY A 131 -14.49 4.09 20.30
CA GLY A 131 -15.14 3.29 21.34
C GLY A 131 -14.96 1.78 21.16
N ALA A 132 -15.63 1.00 22.00
CA ALA A 132 -15.56 -0.45 21.93
C ALA A 132 -16.32 -1.00 20.71
N MET A 133 -15.72 -1.93 19.97
CA MET A 133 -16.37 -2.60 18.83
C MET A 133 -16.89 -3.98 19.24
N SER A 134 -18.01 -4.36 18.61
CA SER A 134 -18.60 -5.68 18.75
C SER A 134 -19.50 -6.00 17.58
N LYS A 135 -19.79 -7.30 17.42
CA LYS A 135 -20.79 -7.80 16.48
C LYS A 135 -22.13 -7.07 16.63
N ALA A 136 -22.64 -6.96 17.86
CA ALA A 136 -23.90 -6.32 18.14
C ALA A 136 -23.93 -4.84 17.71
N ARG A 137 -22.82 -4.10 17.90
CA ARG A 137 -22.70 -2.70 17.44
C ARG A 137 -22.72 -2.64 15.91
N ILE A 138 -22.00 -3.51 15.23
CA ILE A 138 -22.04 -3.56 13.76
C ILE A 138 -23.45 -3.87 13.27
N GLU A 139 -24.11 -4.85 13.87
CA GLU A 139 -25.47 -5.26 13.52
C GLU A 139 -26.51 -4.15 13.75
N SER A 140 -26.36 -3.35 14.80
CA SER A 140 -27.27 -2.22 15.06
C SER A 140 -27.22 -1.14 13.96
N ILE A 141 -26.13 -1.06 13.21
CA ILE A 141 -25.91 -0.07 12.16
C ILE A 141 -26.12 -0.68 10.77
N ALA A 142 -25.51 -1.84 10.51
CA ALA A 142 -25.46 -2.47 9.19
C ALA A 142 -26.53 -3.55 8.99
N GLY A 143 -27.28 -3.92 10.04
CA GLY A 143 -28.27 -4.98 9.99
C GLY A 143 -27.68 -6.31 9.53
N GLN A 144 -28.32 -6.91 8.55
CA GLN A 144 -27.93 -8.19 7.94
C GLN A 144 -26.91 -8.06 6.79
N ARG A 145 -26.42 -6.85 6.52
CA ARG A 145 -25.36 -6.67 5.52
C ARG A 145 -24.05 -7.24 6.04
N PRO A 146 -23.38 -8.16 5.31
CA PRO A 146 -22.07 -8.66 5.70
C PRO A 146 -21.08 -7.52 5.86
N THR A 147 -20.60 -7.28 7.08
CA THR A 147 -19.74 -6.14 7.39
C THR A 147 -18.53 -6.59 8.21
N VAL A 148 -17.35 -6.21 7.74
CA VAL A 148 -16.05 -6.45 8.37
C VAL A 148 -15.43 -5.11 8.74
N VAL A 149 -15.09 -4.93 10.01
CA VAL A 149 -14.40 -3.73 10.53
C VAL A 149 -13.00 -4.14 10.93
N TRP A 150 -12.01 -3.65 10.18
CA TRP A 150 -10.60 -3.97 10.42
C TRP A 150 -9.92 -2.88 11.24
N HIS A 151 -9.23 -3.30 12.30
CA HIS A 151 -8.45 -2.39 13.11
C HIS A 151 -7.24 -1.84 12.33
N ARG A 152 -6.88 -0.58 12.60
CA ARG A 152 -5.78 0.11 11.92
C ARG A 152 -4.42 -0.59 12.00
N SER A 153 -4.21 -1.41 13.04
CA SER A 153 -2.95 -2.15 13.23
C SER A 153 -2.81 -3.38 12.35
N PHE A 154 -3.88 -3.84 11.71
CA PHE A 154 -3.93 -5.13 11.04
C PHE A 154 -3.78 -6.36 11.95
N HIS A 155 -3.86 -6.21 13.27
CA HIS A 155 -3.75 -7.32 14.23
C HIS A 155 -5.10 -7.86 14.66
N GLU A 156 -6.20 -7.20 14.35
CA GLU A 156 -7.55 -7.60 14.71
C GLU A 156 -8.61 -7.08 13.76
N LEU A 157 -9.71 -7.80 13.67
CA LEU A 157 -10.92 -7.38 12.97
C LEU A 157 -12.18 -7.84 13.70
N TYR A 158 -13.29 -7.23 13.33
CA TYR A 158 -14.62 -7.56 13.81
C TYR A 158 -15.55 -7.88 12.65
N MET A 159 -16.43 -8.86 12.85
CA MET A 159 -17.44 -9.28 11.88
C MET A 159 -18.82 -9.30 12.55
N ASN A 160 -19.86 -8.89 11.81
CA ASN A 160 -21.22 -9.22 12.21
C ASN A 160 -21.59 -10.67 11.84
N SER A 161 -22.77 -11.13 12.27
CA SER A 161 -23.22 -12.52 12.00
C SER A 161 -23.28 -12.82 10.51
N ALA A 162 -23.80 -11.91 9.72
CA ALA A 162 -23.87 -12.07 8.26
C ALA A 162 -22.51 -12.19 7.59
N ALA A 163 -21.49 -11.45 8.06
CA ALA A 163 -20.12 -11.59 7.55
C ALA A 163 -19.50 -12.92 7.97
N MET A 164 -19.72 -13.37 9.21
CA MET A 164 -19.25 -14.68 9.69
C MET A 164 -19.89 -15.83 8.90
N GLU A 165 -21.19 -15.75 8.64
CA GLU A 165 -21.91 -16.72 7.80
C GLU A 165 -21.38 -16.71 6.37
N MET A 166 -21.23 -15.54 5.75
CA MET A 166 -20.70 -15.37 4.39
C MET A 166 -19.33 -16.06 4.21
N VAL A 167 -18.46 -15.99 5.22
CA VAL A 167 -17.13 -16.61 5.13
C VAL A 167 -17.05 -18.00 5.75
N GLY A 168 -18.17 -18.58 6.19
CA GLY A 168 -18.23 -19.93 6.74
C GLY A 168 -17.49 -20.06 8.07
N VAL A 169 -17.65 -19.11 8.98
CA VAL A 169 -17.19 -19.26 10.38
C VAL A 169 -18.11 -20.24 11.09
N VAL A 170 -17.54 -21.32 11.57
CA VAL A 170 -18.24 -22.38 12.30
C VAL A 170 -17.74 -22.40 13.75
N ALA A 171 -18.66 -22.34 14.71
CA ALA A 171 -18.32 -22.28 16.13
C ALA A 171 -17.53 -23.54 16.60
N GLU A 172 -17.82 -24.67 16.01
CA GLU A 172 -17.18 -25.96 16.29
C GLU A 172 -15.71 -26.01 15.87
N ASP A 173 -15.29 -25.15 14.91
CA ASP A 173 -13.90 -25.02 14.50
C ASP A 173 -13.07 -24.22 15.52
N ILE A 174 -13.72 -23.46 16.40
CA ILE A 174 -13.05 -22.56 17.32
C ILE A 174 -12.63 -23.30 18.57
N LYS A 175 -11.33 -23.49 18.70
CA LYS A 175 -10.73 -24.16 19.87
C LYS A 175 -10.28 -23.11 20.91
N PRO A 176 -10.24 -23.49 22.20
CA PRO A 176 -9.66 -22.65 23.24
C PRO A 176 -8.25 -22.18 22.85
N GLY A 177 -7.97 -20.90 23.02
CA GLY A 177 -6.65 -20.31 22.69
C GLY A 177 -6.49 -19.79 21.26
N MET A 178 -7.47 -19.94 20.38
CA MET A 178 -7.42 -19.42 19.01
C MET A 178 -7.53 -17.89 18.89
N GLN A 179 -7.71 -17.18 20.03
CA GLN A 179 -7.83 -15.73 20.03
C GLN A 179 -9.01 -15.23 19.16
N ILE A 180 -10.12 -15.92 19.29
CA ILE A 180 -11.40 -15.62 18.63
C ILE A 180 -12.50 -15.55 19.68
N ASN A 181 -13.28 -14.47 19.65
CA ASN A 181 -14.50 -14.32 20.43
C ASN A 181 -15.70 -14.16 19.47
N ILE A 182 -16.41 -15.26 19.22
CA ILE A 182 -17.57 -15.29 18.30
C ILE A 182 -18.71 -14.41 18.79
N GLU A 183 -18.97 -14.37 20.10
CA GLU A 183 -20.06 -13.55 20.65
C GLU A 183 -19.85 -12.07 20.37
N ARG A 184 -18.59 -11.62 20.43
CA ARG A 184 -18.22 -10.27 20.06
C ARG A 184 -17.90 -10.09 18.58
N GLY A 185 -17.84 -11.16 17.79
CA GLY A 185 -17.38 -11.16 16.41
C GLY A 185 -15.91 -10.72 16.26
N HIS A 186 -15.07 -10.94 17.27
CA HIS A 186 -13.71 -10.43 17.38
C HIS A 186 -12.67 -11.51 17.08
N PHE A 187 -11.81 -11.23 16.10
CA PHE A 187 -10.71 -12.08 15.64
C PHE A 187 -9.41 -11.31 15.77
N TYR A 188 -8.46 -11.79 16.56
CA TYR A 188 -7.23 -11.07 16.85
C TYR A 188 -6.03 -12.01 16.88
N GLU A 189 -4.84 -11.49 16.59
CA GLU A 189 -3.57 -12.23 16.54
C GLU A 189 -3.67 -13.56 15.78
N GLY A 190 -3.59 -14.71 16.45
CA GLY A 190 -3.73 -16.04 15.84
C GLY A 190 -5.10 -16.26 15.20
N GLY A 191 -6.15 -15.72 15.80
CA GLY A 191 -7.51 -15.76 15.26
C GLY A 191 -7.70 -14.94 13.99
N LEU A 192 -6.90 -13.87 13.82
CA LEU A 192 -6.90 -13.10 12.59
C LEU A 192 -6.49 -13.96 11.38
N GLY A 193 -5.50 -14.84 11.54
CA GLY A 193 -5.09 -15.77 10.47
C GLY A 193 -6.22 -16.71 10.02
N TYR A 194 -7.04 -17.19 10.97
CA TYR A 194 -8.23 -17.97 10.67
C TYR A 194 -9.25 -17.16 9.86
N ALA A 195 -9.50 -15.90 10.27
CA ALA A 195 -10.44 -15.01 9.57
C ALA A 195 -9.95 -14.66 8.17
N ILE A 196 -8.67 -14.30 8.02
CA ILE A 196 -8.05 -13.93 6.72
C ILE A 196 -8.16 -15.10 5.74
N ASN A 197 -7.85 -16.32 6.14
CA ASN A 197 -7.96 -17.48 5.26
C ASN A 197 -9.38 -17.65 4.68
N ARG A 198 -10.40 -17.32 5.46
CA ARG A 198 -11.79 -17.37 5.02
C ARG A 198 -12.21 -16.17 4.21
N LEU A 199 -11.61 -15.01 4.47
CA LEU A 199 -11.86 -13.76 3.71
C LEU A 199 -11.14 -13.73 2.36
N ASN A 200 -10.12 -14.57 2.14
CA ASN A 200 -9.31 -14.56 0.92
C ASN A 200 -10.12 -14.56 -0.39
N PRO A 201 -11.24 -15.30 -0.54
CA PRO A 201 -12.03 -15.26 -1.78
C PRO A 201 -12.59 -13.87 -2.11
N TRP A 202 -12.78 -13.00 -1.11
CA TRP A 202 -13.31 -11.65 -1.29
C TRP A 202 -12.21 -10.59 -1.38
N ILE A 203 -11.17 -10.69 -0.53
CA ILE A 203 -10.10 -9.67 -0.45
C ILE A 203 -9.01 -9.89 -1.50
N LEU A 204 -8.84 -11.11 -1.99
CA LEU A 204 -7.93 -11.47 -3.08
C LEU A 204 -8.69 -11.77 -4.39
N ALA A 205 -9.97 -11.38 -4.51
CA ALA A 205 -10.67 -11.44 -5.78
C ALA A 205 -9.83 -10.71 -6.85
N PRO A 206 -9.54 -11.36 -7.99
CA PRO A 206 -8.51 -10.88 -8.92
C PRO A 206 -8.68 -9.44 -9.37
N ASP A 207 -9.91 -9.02 -9.64
CA ASP A 207 -10.26 -7.65 -10.04
C ASP A 207 -10.01 -6.64 -8.92
N LYS A 208 -10.41 -6.95 -7.69
CA LYS A 208 -10.23 -6.09 -6.51
C LYS A 208 -8.76 -5.99 -6.12
N TYR A 209 -8.06 -7.11 -6.13
CA TYR A 209 -6.65 -7.15 -5.78
C TYR A 209 -5.79 -6.41 -6.82
N ALA A 210 -6.07 -6.59 -8.12
CA ALA A 210 -5.42 -5.85 -9.18
C ALA A 210 -5.69 -4.33 -9.08
N ALA A 211 -6.95 -3.93 -8.82
CA ALA A 211 -7.28 -2.53 -8.58
C ALA A 211 -6.54 -1.96 -7.36
N GLY A 212 -6.39 -2.74 -6.29
CA GLY A 212 -5.61 -2.37 -5.11
C GLY A 212 -4.12 -2.18 -5.41
N LEU A 213 -3.53 -3.04 -6.24
CA LEU A 213 -2.13 -2.90 -6.70
C LEU A 213 -1.94 -1.65 -7.57
N GLN A 214 -2.92 -1.29 -8.41
CA GLN A 214 -2.87 -0.04 -9.17
C GLN A 214 -2.93 1.19 -8.24
N ARG A 215 -3.77 1.16 -7.21
CA ARG A 215 -3.79 2.20 -6.16
C ARG A 215 -2.46 2.28 -5.41
N LEU A 216 -1.85 1.16 -5.07
CA LEU A 216 -0.53 1.11 -4.46
C LEU A 216 0.53 1.79 -5.35
N LYS A 217 0.55 1.50 -6.67
CA LYS A 217 1.48 2.17 -7.59
C LYS A 217 1.34 3.69 -7.54
N GLN A 218 0.11 4.19 -7.49
CA GLN A 218 -0.15 5.62 -7.38
C GLN A 218 0.37 6.20 -6.05
N VAL A 219 0.14 5.51 -4.93
CA VAL A 219 0.61 5.95 -3.59
C VAL A 219 2.13 5.99 -3.53
N VAL A 220 2.81 4.94 -4.00
CA VAL A 220 4.28 4.84 -4.03
C VAL A 220 4.88 5.97 -4.89
N HIS A 221 4.35 6.16 -6.09
CA HIS A 221 4.79 7.22 -7.00
C HIS A 221 4.53 8.63 -6.43
N HIS A 222 3.31 8.87 -5.90
CA HIS A 222 2.95 10.14 -5.27
C HIS A 222 3.84 10.48 -4.07
N GLY A 223 4.28 9.47 -3.32
CA GLY A 223 5.23 9.61 -2.22
C GLY A 223 6.68 9.87 -2.65
N GLY A 224 6.98 9.86 -3.96
CA GLY A 224 8.33 10.06 -4.48
C GLY A 224 9.27 8.86 -4.27
N HIS A 225 8.73 7.67 -4.01
CA HIS A 225 9.52 6.46 -3.86
C HIS A 225 9.90 5.88 -5.22
N THR A 226 11.17 5.56 -5.39
CA THR A 226 11.73 4.91 -6.58
C THR A 226 12.18 3.47 -6.33
N SER A 227 12.13 3.02 -5.08
CA SER A 227 12.40 1.63 -4.70
C SER A 227 11.58 1.25 -3.47
N ILE A 228 11.02 0.05 -3.49
CA ILE A 228 10.29 -0.52 -2.35
C ILE A 228 10.76 -1.95 -2.07
N GLY A 229 10.75 -2.35 -0.79
CA GLY A 229 11.01 -3.71 -0.33
C GLY A 229 9.77 -4.34 0.27
N ASP A 230 9.24 -5.41 -0.33
CA ASP A 230 8.23 -6.25 0.31
C ASP A 230 8.90 -7.29 1.19
N LEU A 231 8.68 -7.23 2.49
CA LEU A 231 9.27 -8.16 3.45
C LEU A 231 8.33 -9.31 3.86
N ALA A 232 7.17 -9.45 3.23
CA ALA A 232 6.18 -10.45 3.65
C ALA A 232 5.32 -11.01 2.51
N THR A 233 5.88 -11.20 1.31
CA THR A 233 5.19 -11.90 0.21
C THR A 233 4.67 -13.25 0.69
N GLY A 234 3.38 -13.52 0.50
CA GLY A 234 2.70 -14.72 1.00
C GLY A 234 2.05 -14.53 2.37
N MET A 235 1.66 -13.32 2.71
CA MET A 235 0.93 -13.00 3.93
C MET A 235 -0.47 -13.62 3.93
N PHE A 236 -1.16 -13.58 2.80
CA PHE A 236 -2.50 -14.11 2.58
C PHE A 236 -2.45 -15.45 1.84
N ASN A 237 -1.94 -15.44 0.61
CA ASN A 237 -1.77 -16.62 -0.25
C ASN A 237 -0.53 -16.44 -1.13
N PHE A 238 0.55 -17.16 -0.85
CA PHE A 238 1.83 -16.98 -1.52
C PHE A 238 1.75 -17.08 -3.06
N SER A 239 1.06 -18.08 -3.58
CA SER A 239 1.01 -18.30 -5.03
C SER A 239 0.27 -17.17 -5.76
N ALA A 240 -0.89 -16.78 -5.24
CA ALA A 240 -1.69 -15.69 -5.81
C ALA A 240 -0.97 -14.33 -5.66
N GLU A 241 -0.36 -14.08 -4.49
CA GLU A 241 0.37 -12.82 -4.26
C GLU A 241 1.61 -12.72 -5.15
N ALA A 242 2.46 -13.75 -5.19
CA ALA A 242 3.70 -13.72 -5.95
C ALA A 242 3.44 -13.52 -7.46
N GLU A 243 2.40 -14.15 -8.00
CA GLU A 243 2.01 -13.98 -9.39
C GLU A 243 1.50 -12.57 -9.66
N ALA A 244 0.54 -12.08 -8.87
CA ALA A 244 -0.07 -10.77 -9.09
C ALA A 244 0.92 -9.62 -8.84
N LEU A 245 1.80 -9.73 -7.82
CA LEU A 245 2.84 -8.75 -7.55
C LEU A 245 3.85 -8.69 -8.69
N SER A 246 4.31 -9.86 -9.20
CA SER A 246 5.23 -9.89 -10.34
C SER A 246 4.60 -9.27 -11.59
N GLN A 247 3.36 -9.62 -11.91
CA GLN A 247 2.64 -9.06 -13.06
C GLN A 247 2.39 -7.55 -12.93
N SER A 248 2.13 -7.05 -11.72
CA SER A 248 1.72 -5.66 -11.51
C SER A 248 2.87 -4.71 -11.19
N LEU A 249 3.94 -5.20 -10.54
CA LEU A 249 5.02 -4.36 -10.00
C LEU A 249 6.37 -4.58 -10.70
N GLU A 250 6.41 -5.45 -11.71
CA GLU A 250 7.57 -5.67 -12.57
C GLU A 250 7.19 -5.30 -14.01
N GLY A 251 7.79 -4.24 -14.55
CA GLY A 251 7.49 -3.77 -15.90
C GLY A 251 8.06 -2.39 -16.15
N ASP A 252 8.23 -2.02 -17.40
CA ASP A 252 8.80 -0.73 -17.81
C ASP A 252 7.87 0.46 -17.50
N ASP A 253 6.58 0.19 -17.30
CA ASP A 253 5.55 1.17 -16.91
C ASP A 253 5.48 1.43 -15.41
N VAL A 254 6.24 0.67 -14.59
CA VAL A 254 6.26 0.85 -13.14
C VAL A 254 7.33 1.87 -12.74
N PRO A 255 6.97 3.02 -12.13
CA PRO A 255 7.90 4.12 -11.88
C PRO A 255 8.84 3.88 -10.69
N PHE A 256 8.91 2.66 -10.18
CA PHE A 256 9.77 2.26 -9.06
C PHE A 256 10.21 0.80 -9.19
N ARG A 257 11.26 0.44 -8.48
CA ARG A 257 11.76 -0.94 -8.40
C ARG A 257 11.17 -1.64 -7.19
N THR A 258 10.84 -2.92 -7.33
CA THR A 258 10.33 -3.75 -6.24
C THR A 258 11.29 -4.89 -5.92
N ARG A 259 11.56 -5.10 -4.62
CA ARG A 259 12.25 -6.28 -4.12
C ARG A 259 11.25 -7.12 -3.33
N LEU A 260 10.91 -8.30 -3.83
CA LEU A 260 10.02 -9.25 -3.14
C LEU A 260 10.84 -10.21 -2.27
N VAL A 261 10.44 -10.34 -1.00
CA VAL A 261 11.04 -11.28 -0.03
C VAL A 261 9.95 -12.18 0.51
N ALA A 262 10.06 -13.48 0.25
CA ALA A 262 9.11 -14.47 0.72
C ALA A 262 9.14 -14.60 2.24
N ARG A 263 7.96 -14.76 2.87
CA ARG A 263 7.84 -14.99 4.31
C ARG A 263 8.55 -16.29 4.74
N PRO A 264 9.36 -16.31 5.81
CA PRO A 264 10.23 -17.44 6.18
C PRO A 264 9.52 -18.78 6.49
N ARG A 265 8.21 -18.80 6.68
CA ARG A 265 7.47 -20.00 7.07
C ARG A 265 7.27 -21.07 5.98
N LEU A 266 7.65 -20.78 4.75
CA LEU A 266 7.61 -21.77 3.66
C LEU A 266 8.92 -22.57 3.64
N ARG A 267 9.09 -23.50 4.59
CA ARG A 267 10.17 -24.49 4.56
C ARG A 267 10.12 -25.25 3.22
N GLY A 268 11.17 -25.09 2.41
CA GLY A 268 11.37 -25.86 1.18
C GLY A 268 11.30 -25.09 -0.15
N ARG A 269 11.02 -23.80 -0.18
CA ARG A 269 11.08 -22.99 -1.40
C ARG A 269 12.21 -21.97 -1.32
N ARG A 270 13.10 -22.01 -2.31
CA ARG A 270 14.20 -21.04 -2.48
C ARG A 270 13.63 -19.65 -2.64
N SER A 271 14.26 -18.65 -2.03
CA SER A 271 13.91 -17.24 -2.23
C SER A 271 13.82 -16.95 -3.72
N ILE A 272 12.65 -16.45 -4.16
CA ILE A 272 12.50 -15.95 -5.53
C ILE A 272 13.17 -14.58 -5.57
N CYS A 273 14.48 -14.58 -5.61
CA CYS A 273 15.27 -13.41 -5.93
C CYS A 273 15.44 -13.41 -7.46
N ARG A 274 14.45 -12.96 -8.21
CA ARG A 274 14.68 -12.63 -9.60
C ARG A 274 15.41 -11.29 -9.62
N ARG A 275 16.66 -11.33 -10.09
CA ARG A 275 17.40 -10.13 -10.46
C ARG A 275 16.75 -9.60 -11.74
N ASN A 276 16.06 -8.49 -11.65
CA ASN A 276 15.81 -7.69 -12.85
C ASN A 276 17.17 -7.19 -13.30
N HIS A 277 17.73 -7.81 -14.32
CA HIS A 277 18.87 -7.29 -15.04
C HIS A 277 18.42 -6.01 -15.74
N LEU A 278 18.72 -4.88 -15.13
CA LEU A 278 18.88 -3.65 -15.90
C LEU A 278 20.27 -3.73 -16.53
N PRO A 279 20.41 -3.59 -17.85
CA PRO A 279 21.74 -3.44 -18.45
C PRO A 279 22.32 -2.10 -18.00
N GLY A 280 23.43 -2.15 -17.30
CA GLY A 280 24.37 -1.05 -17.15
C GLY A 280 23.99 0.05 -16.16
N ILE A 281 24.15 -0.21 -14.85
CA ILE A 281 24.54 0.82 -13.88
C ILE A 281 25.60 0.20 -12.97
N TYR A 282 26.85 0.57 -13.20
CA TYR A 282 27.92 0.50 -12.23
C TYR A 282 28.04 1.87 -11.56
#